data_a7ef3f026ee09977f4bf16e9681b1f16
#
_entry.id   a7ef3f026ee09977f4bf16e9681b1f16
#
_cell.length_a   1.000
_cell.length_b   1.000
_cell.length_c   1.000
_cell.angle_alpha   90.00
_cell.angle_beta   90.00
_cell.angle_gamma   90.00
#
_symmetry.space_group_name_H-M   'P 1'
#
loop_
_entity.id
_entity.type
_entity.pdbx_description
1 polymer ?
#
loop_
_entity_poly.entity_id
_entity_poly.type
_entity_poly.pdbx_seq_one_letter_code
_entity_poly.pdbx_strand_id
1 'polypeptide(L)'
;MTRYDEIIMVVDALRRFAGIRRPGFAPRLGRGLLGLLGAGLLFSQTDPAGLARKALDMLLAQNYPQFAALASPQLKDNMNEQAFGKLGAEIKGWGAVEKIGDAVVEEMGPTRVVTIPVYFADRNIRARFAVNPAGQISVMYLMPGEAEWKRPAYSKPDLFTEQAVTFGEDEWKLPGTLAVPKGTGPFPAVLLVQDFGPIDRDDSHGVITKPFRDLSDGLASRGVVVLRYEKRLRQYSGRMTGKPYTADDETVDDAVAALGFLRTQAGVDPKQVYLVGHGLGGYLAPRIAGEDGKLAGLVLMAANERPLEDLMLDELLAAGIKGNDLVVAKAAVARIQGLEQNDADTPAILGLPAVYWLDLKGYNPAAEVKKLSIPILILYGERDFQVPKTDFDLWKSSLAGQKNVTARSYPALNHVFVAGTGPSTEQEYRKPGSHVAPEVVDDIAKFVGK
;
A
#
# COMPACT_ATOMS: atom_id res chain seq x y z
N MET A 1 -0.32 5.88 -2.82
CA MET A 1 -0.74 5.55 -4.19
C MET A 1 -1.53 4.27 -4.05
N THR A 2 -2.71 4.15 -4.57
CA THR A 2 -3.49 2.92 -4.51
C THR A 2 -3.10 2.01 -5.68
N ARG A 3 -3.34 0.70 -5.59
CA ARG A 3 -3.15 -0.24 -6.71
C ARG A 3 -3.94 0.22 -7.96
N TYR A 4 -5.04 0.93 -7.77
CA TYR A 4 -5.80 1.59 -8.84
C TYR A 4 -5.06 2.76 -9.48
N ASP A 5 -4.34 3.57 -8.69
CA ASP A 5 -3.48 4.62 -9.23
C ASP A 5 -2.31 4.00 -10.04
N GLU A 6 -1.84 2.83 -9.63
CA GLU A 6 -0.84 2.03 -10.36
C GLU A 6 -1.41 1.46 -11.65
N ILE A 7 -2.62 0.90 -11.62
CA ILE A 7 -3.34 0.44 -12.82
C ILE A 7 -3.58 1.61 -13.78
N ILE A 8 -3.99 2.79 -13.28
CA ILE A 8 -4.14 4.00 -14.11
C ILE A 8 -2.78 4.44 -14.68
N MET A 9 -1.70 4.36 -13.92
CA MET A 9 -0.36 4.66 -14.44
C MET A 9 0.08 3.63 -15.49
N VAL A 10 -0.25 2.36 -15.31
CA VAL A 10 0.00 1.31 -16.31
C VAL A 10 -0.81 1.59 -17.57
N VAL A 11 -2.10 1.94 -17.46
CA VAL A 11 -2.95 2.32 -18.61
C VAL A 11 -2.43 3.59 -19.29
N ASP A 12 -1.98 4.61 -18.55
CA ASP A 12 -1.38 5.81 -19.13
C ASP A 12 0.02 5.54 -19.73
N ALA A 13 0.80 4.61 -19.17
CA ALA A 13 2.04 4.13 -19.75
C ALA A 13 1.80 3.35 -21.04
N LEU A 14 0.79 2.49 -21.07
CA LEU A 14 0.34 1.77 -22.27
C LEU A 14 -0.10 2.72 -23.38
N ARG A 15 -0.84 3.80 -23.06
CA ARG A 15 -1.26 4.84 -24.01
C ARG A 15 -0.08 5.61 -24.59
N ARG A 16 0.94 5.91 -23.78
CA ARG A 16 2.18 6.57 -24.26
C ARG A 16 2.97 5.66 -25.20
N PHE A 17 3.03 4.38 -24.89
CA PHE A 17 3.72 3.38 -25.69
C PHE A 17 3.02 3.17 -27.06
N ALA A 18 1.69 3.20 -27.08
CA ALA A 18 0.90 3.09 -28.30
C ALA A 18 0.84 4.36 -29.16
N GLY A 19 1.52 5.45 -28.75
CA GLY A 19 1.54 6.72 -29.50
C GLY A 19 0.19 7.47 -29.47
N ILE A 20 -0.74 7.11 -28.61
CA ILE A 20 -2.07 7.70 -28.49
C ILE A 20 -1.98 8.98 -27.64
N ARG A 21 -2.00 10.14 -28.32
CA ARG A 21 -2.05 11.45 -27.64
C ARG A 21 -3.45 11.72 -27.08
N ARG A 22 -3.53 12.15 -25.80
CA ARG A 22 -4.76 12.79 -25.29
C ARG A 22 -5.08 14.04 -26.12
N PRO A 23 -6.31 14.30 -26.50
CA PRO A 23 -6.69 15.59 -27.03
C PRO A 23 -6.65 16.63 -25.90
N GLY A 24 -5.70 17.57 -25.99
CA GLY A 24 -5.75 18.87 -25.34
C GLY A 24 -5.30 18.96 -23.89
N PHE A 25 -3.98 19.01 -23.67
CA PHE A 25 -3.36 19.92 -22.69
C PHE A 25 -1.88 20.04 -23.07
N ALA A 26 -1.51 21.12 -23.73
CA ALA A 26 -0.10 21.43 -24.00
C ALA A 26 0.40 22.46 -22.98
N PRO A 27 1.47 22.18 -22.22
CA PRO A 27 2.15 23.24 -21.48
C PRO A 27 3.04 24.02 -22.48
N ARG A 28 2.76 25.29 -22.65
CA ARG A 28 3.68 26.23 -23.32
C ARG A 28 4.88 26.47 -22.42
N LEU A 29 6.03 25.89 -22.79
CA LEU A 29 7.33 26.30 -22.29
C LEU A 29 7.74 27.59 -22.98
N GLY A 30 7.61 28.69 -22.25
CA GLY A 30 8.22 29.98 -22.60
C GLY A 30 9.65 30.04 -22.06
N ARG A 31 10.64 30.06 -22.93
CA ARG A 31 12.03 30.49 -22.62
C ARG A 31 12.05 32.00 -22.49
N GLY A 32 12.54 32.51 -21.35
CA GLY A 32 12.79 33.94 -21.14
C GLY A 32 13.88 34.16 -20.12
N LEU A 33 14.96 34.66 -20.61
CA LEU A 33 16.24 35.19 -20.17
C LEU A 33 16.41 35.66 -18.71
N LEU A 34 17.68 35.49 -18.30
CA LEU A 34 18.38 36.03 -17.13
C LEU A 34 18.16 37.55 -16.91
N GLY A 35 18.04 37.92 -15.64
CA GLY A 35 18.23 39.23 -15.10
C GLY A 35 18.52 39.17 -13.63
N LEU A 36 19.79 39.32 -13.22
CA LEU A 36 20.18 39.54 -11.84
C LEU A 36 19.60 40.86 -11.33
N LEU A 37 19.05 40.84 -10.11
CA LEU A 37 19.29 41.91 -9.12
C LEU A 37 18.73 41.43 -7.77
N GLY A 38 19.61 41.36 -6.76
CA GLY A 38 19.25 41.03 -5.39
C GLY A 38 18.39 42.13 -4.78
N ALA A 39 17.17 41.74 -4.40
CA ALA A 39 16.37 42.42 -3.41
C ALA A 39 15.98 41.36 -2.38
N GLY A 40 16.55 41.51 -1.17
CA GLY A 40 16.11 40.68 -0.04
C GLY A 40 14.61 40.89 0.16
N LEU A 41 13.83 39.92 -0.25
CA LEU A 41 12.41 39.85 0.10
C LEU A 41 12.33 39.61 1.61
N LEU A 42 11.98 40.66 2.34
CA LEU A 42 11.45 40.57 3.70
C LEU A 42 10.21 39.67 3.62
N PHE A 43 10.38 38.41 3.92
CA PHE A 43 9.25 37.50 4.14
C PHE A 43 8.47 38.07 5.33
N SER A 44 7.26 38.54 5.08
CA SER A 44 6.27 38.76 6.13
C SER A 44 6.22 37.48 6.97
N GLN A 45 6.39 37.60 8.28
CA GLN A 45 6.29 36.50 9.25
C GLN A 45 4.82 36.05 9.37
N THR A 46 4.21 35.63 8.26
CA THR A 46 2.89 34.99 8.30
C THR A 46 3.09 33.55 8.72
N ASP A 47 2.51 33.19 9.84
CA ASP A 47 2.38 31.79 10.26
C ASP A 47 1.44 31.07 9.27
N PRO A 48 1.98 30.24 8.35
CA PRO A 48 1.16 29.58 7.34
C PRO A 48 0.23 28.55 7.95
N ALA A 49 0.62 27.91 9.04
CA ALA A 49 -0.20 26.93 9.75
C ALA A 49 -1.40 27.60 10.41
N GLY A 50 -1.18 28.71 11.11
CA GLY A 50 -2.26 29.49 11.71
C GLY A 50 -3.20 30.10 10.68
N LEU A 51 -2.70 30.55 9.53
CA LEU A 51 -3.54 31.07 8.44
C LEU A 51 -4.42 29.97 7.85
N ALA A 52 -3.85 28.80 7.54
CA ALA A 52 -4.60 27.65 7.03
C ALA A 52 -5.65 27.16 8.04
N ARG A 53 -5.30 27.15 9.32
CA ARG A 53 -6.24 26.80 10.39
C ARG A 53 -7.42 27.75 10.43
N LYS A 54 -7.20 29.07 10.39
CA LYS A 54 -8.27 30.06 10.30
C LYS A 54 -9.14 29.84 9.08
N ALA A 55 -8.56 29.60 7.91
CA ALA A 55 -9.33 29.33 6.69
C ALA A 55 -10.21 28.07 6.82
N LEU A 56 -9.70 27.02 7.43
CA LEU A 56 -10.46 25.81 7.75
C LEU A 56 -11.62 26.10 8.74
N ASP A 57 -11.35 26.83 9.82
CA ASP A 57 -12.37 27.19 10.80
C ASP A 57 -13.50 28.01 10.16
N MET A 58 -13.16 28.96 9.26
CA MET A 58 -14.16 29.74 8.51
C MET A 58 -14.98 28.84 7.55
N LEU A 59 -14.35 27.86 6.93
CA LEU A 59 -15.04 26.89 6.09
C LEU A 59 -16.03 26.04 6.89
N LEU A 60 -15.59 25.48 8.01
CA LEU A 60 -16.44 24.67 8.90
C LEU A 60 -17.60 25.49 9.50
N ALA A 61 -17.35 26.75 9.83
CA ALA A 61 -18.35 27.71 10.31
C ALA A 61 -19.25 28.29 9.21
N GLN A 62 -18.97 27.98 7.91
CA GLN A 62 -19.65 28.56 6.73
C GLN A 62 -19.60 30.10 6.68
N ASN A 63 -18.50 30.68 7.13
CA ASN A 63 -18.28 32.12 7.17
C ASN A 63 -17.51 32.60 5.94
N TYR A 64 -18.21 32.77 4.80
CA TYR A 64 -17.58 33.19 3.55
C TYR A 64 -16.90 34.57 3.63
N PRO A 65 -17.47 35.63 4.21
CA PRO A 65 -16.81 36.94 4.27
C PRO A 65 -15.42 36.89 4.93
N GLN A 66 -15.28 36.16 6.03
CA GLN A 66 -14.00 36.02 6.71
C GLN A 66 -13.04 35.09 5.96
N PHE A 67 -13.54 34.01 5.34
CA PHE A 67 -12.74 33.17 4.47
C PHE A 67 -12.19 33.95 3.27
N ALA A 68 -13.05 34.72 2.60
CA ALA A 68 -12.66 35.55 1.46
C ALA A 68 -11.61 36.62 1.81
N ALA A 69 -11.59 37.11 3.05
CA ALA A 69 -10.56 38.05 3.52
C ALA A 69 -9.15 37.41 3.57
N LEU A 70 -9.06 36.07 3.75
CA LEU A 70 -7.81 35.31 3.77
C LEU A 70 -7.39 34.83 2.37
N ALA A 71 -8.30 34.82 1.41
CA ALA A 71 -8.11 34.23 0.08
C ALA A 71 -7.50 35.24 -0.92
N SER A 72 -6.66 34.71 -1.82
CA SER A 72 -6.15 35.47 -2.97
C SER A 72 -7.29 35.80 -3.96
N PRO A 73 -7.12 36.82 -4.83
CA PRO A 73 -8.13 37.12 -5.86
C PRO A 73 -8.54 35.91 -6.70
N GLN A 74 -7.57 35.12 -7.16
CA GLN A 74 -7.83 33.91 -7.96
C GLN A 74 -8.64 32.85 -7.20
N LEU A 75 -8.38 32.67 -5.90
CA LEU A 75 -9.16 31.73 -5.11
C LEU A 75 -10.60 32.24 -4.90
N LYS A 76 -10.80 33.54 -4.72
CA LYS A 76 -12.15 34.13 -4.63
C LYS A 76 -12.98 33.93 -5.88
N ASP A 77 -12.35 34.03 -7.04
CA ASP A 77 -13.03 33.83 -8.33
C ASP A 77 -13.50 32.37 -8.48
N ASN A 78 -12.68 31.41 -8.06
CA ASN A 78 -12.97 29.97 -8.14
C ASN A 78 -13.86 29.48 -6.98
N MET A 79 -13.75 30.08 -5.80
CA MET A 79 -14.49 29.76 -4.58
C MET A 79 -15.34 30.98 -4.16
N ASN A 80 -16.31 31.34 -5.01
CA ASN A 80 -17.27 32.39 -4.69
C ASN A 80 -18.24 31.94 -3.60
N GLU A 81 -19.07 32.85 -3.09
CA GLU A 81 -20.00 32.57 -1.99
C GLU A 81 -20.93 31.38 -2.26
N GLN A 82 -21.40 31.23 -3.50
CA GLN A 82 -22.26 30.09 -3.90
C GLN A 82 -21.50 28.75 -3.86
N ALA A 83 -20.28 28.70 -4.41
CA ALA A 83 -19.44 27.51 -4.39
C ALA A 83 -19.04 27.12 -2.95
N PHE A 84 -18.70 28.14 -2.14
CA PHE A 84 -18.38 27.95 -0.72
C PHE A 84 -19.58 27.42 0.08
N GLY A 85 -20.78 27.96 -0.16
CA GLY A 85 -22.00 27.48 0.51
C GLY A 85 -22.37 26.05 0.12
N LYS A 86 -22.19 25.66 -1.18
CA LYS A 86 -22.38 24.26 -1.63
C LYS A 86 -21.41 23.31 -0.92
N LEU A 87 -20.13 23.68 -0.88
CA LEU A 87 -19.11 22.89 -0.19
C LEU A 87 -19.43 22.78 1.32
N GLY A 88 -19.82 23.86 1.96
CA GLY A 88 -20.22 23.86 3.37
C GLY A 88 -21.44 22.97 3.66
N ALA A 89 -22.42 22.93 2.74
CA ALA A 89 -23.55 22.03 2.86
C ALA A 89 -23.14 20.55 2.72
N GLU A 90 -22.22 20.26 1.81
CA GLU A 90 -21.64 18.92 1.65
C GLU A 90 -20.90 18.49 2.92
N ILE A 91 -20.04 19.36 3.48
CA ILE A 91 -19.28 19.11 4.70
C ILE A 91 -20.21 18.82 5.90
N LYS A 92 -21.33 19.53 6.01
CA LYS A 92 -22.33 19.24 7.07
C LYS A 92 -22.89 17.81 6.99
N GLY A 93 -23.02 17.26 5.78
CA GLY A 93 -23.45 15.88 5.56
C GLY A 93 -22.43 14.82 6.00
N TRP A 94 -21.22 15.22 6.40
CA TRP A 94 -20.17 14.29 6.85
C TRP A 94 -20.21 14.01 8.36
N GLY A 95 -21.20 14.50 9.05
CA GLY A 95 -21.34 14.36 10.51
C GLY A 95 -20.57 15.42 11.30
N ALA A 96 -20.56 15.27 12.63
CA ALA A 96 -19.86 16.17 13.52
C ALA A 96 -18.32 16.07 13.33
N VAL A 97 -17.62 17.21 13.51
CA VAL A 97 -16.16 17.22 13.60
C VAL A 97 -15.77 16.64 14.96
N GLU A 98 -15.12 15.48 14.96
CA GLU A 98 -14.64 14.82 16.18
C GLU A 98 -13.26 15.32 16.62
N LYS A 99 -12.38 15.59 15.62
CA LYS A 99 -11.00 16.02 15.88
C LYS A 99 -10.46 16.80 14.69
N ILE A 100 -9.62 17.80 14.95
CA ILE A 100 -8.77 18.42 13.95
C ILE A 100 -7.33 18.18 14.39
N GLY A 101 -6.54 17.55 13.50
CA GLY A 101 -5.14 17.21 13.76
C GLY A 101 -4.19 18.38 13.60
N ASP A 102 -2.91 18.11 13.82
CA ASP A 102 -1.84 19.09 13.68
C ASP A 102 -1.59 19.45 12.22
N ALA A 103 -1.26 20.71 11.99
CA ALA A 103 -0.91 21.21 10.67
C ALA A 103 0.52 20.79 10.30
N VAL A 104 0.69 20.19 9.13
CA VAL A 104 2.01 19.91 8.53
C VAL A 104 2.27 20.92 7.43
N VAL A 105 3.42 21.60 7.49
CA VAL A 105 3.83 22.62 6.52
C VAL A 105 4.94 22.05 5.63
N GLU A 106 4.74 22.10 4.32
CA GLU A 106 5.71 21.71 3.28
C GLU A 106 6.09 22.93 2.45
N GLU A 107 7.38 23.13 2.20
CA GLU A 107 7.84 24.18 1.31
C GLU A 107 7.88 23.70 -0.15
N MET A 108 7.13 24.36 -1.02
CA MET A 108 7.08 24.08 -2.45
C MET A 108 7.49 25.34 -3.24
N GLY A 109 8.80 25.55 -3.37
CA GLY A 109 9.33 26.79 -3.94
C GLY A 109 8.91 28.01 -3.12
N PRO A 110 8.32 29.05 -3.74
CA PRO A 110 7.88 30.24 -3.02
C PRO A 110 6.56 30.06 -2.28
N THR A 111 5.89 28.92 -2.41
CA THR A 111 4.58 28.61 -1.81
C THR A 111 4.75 27.64 -0.65
N ARG A 112 4.03 27.85 0.43
CA ARG A 112 3.95 26.91 1.54
C ARG A 112 2.63 26.17 1.49
N VAL A 113 2.69 24.84 1.47
CA VAL A 113 1.51 23.97 1.47
C VAL A 113 1.27 23.48 2.89
N VAL A 114 0.10 23.76 3.43
CA VAL A 114 -0.30 23.34 4.76
C VAL A 114 -1.35 22.25 4.62
N THR A 115 -1.12 21.11 5.25
CA THR A 115 -2.07 19.98 5.30
C THR A 115 -2.58 19.82 6.73
N ILE A 116 -3.90 19.85 6.91
CA ILE A 116 -4.57 19.70 8.21
C ILE A 116 -5.51 18.49 8.13
N PRO A 117 -5.29 17.42 8.91
CA PRO A 117 -6.24 16.32 9.03
C PRO A 117 -7.50 16.77 9.78
N VAL A 118 -8.68 16.41 9.27
CA VAL A 118 -9.96 16.66 9.92
C VAL A 118 -10.76 15.37 9.99
N TYR A 119 -11.18 14.99 11.17
CA TYR A 119 -11.89 13.77 11.47
C TYR A 119 -13.36 14.10 11.75
N PHE A 120 -14.24 13.60 10.90
CA PHE A 120 -15.69 13.70 11.04
C PHE A 120 -16.25 12.35 11.49
N ALA A 121 -17.46 12.34 12.00
CA ALA A 121 -18.13 11.12 12.41
C ALA A 121 -18.22 10.07 11.28
N ASP A 122 -18.47 10.51 10.04
CA ASP A 122 -18.71 9.62 8.91
C ASP A 122 -17.53 9.53 7.93
N ARG A 123 -16.53 10.42 8.04
CA ARG A 123 -15.33 10.40 7.20
C ARG A 123 -14.21 11.27 7.73
N ASN A 124 -13.02 11.01 7.24
CA ASN A 124 -11.86 11.86 7.48
C ASN A 124 -11.43 12.54 6.19
N ILE A 125 -10.88 13.73 6.32
CA ILE A 125 -10.31 14.48 5.20
C ILE A 125 -8.94 15.04 5.57
N ARG A 126 -8.17 15.41 4.55
CA ARG A 126 -7.01 16.29 4.63
C ARG A 126 -7.34 17.59 3.92
N ALA A 127 -7.48 18.67 4.69
CA ALA A 127 -7.64 20.01 4.13
C ALA A 127 -6.24 20.55 3.77
N ARG A 128 -5.99 20.77 2.49
CA ARG A 128 -4.73 21.35 2.00
C ARG A 128 -4.92 22.77 1.55
N PHE A 129 -4.06 23.64 2.04
CA PHE A 129 -4.05 25.07 1.74
C PHE A 129 -2.68 25.46 1.19
N ALA A 130 -2.63 26.13 0.04
CA ALA A 130 -1.41 26.74 -0.44
C ALA A 130 -1.40 28.22 -0.02
N VAL A 131 -0.35 28.62 0.70
CA VAL A 131 -0.09 30.00 1.13
C VAL A 131 0.95 30.60 0.19
N ASN A 132 0.56 31.67 -0.51
CA ASN A 132 1.42 32.39 -1.43
C ASN A 132 2.42 33.30 -0.67
N PRO A 133 3.44 33.87 -1.34
CA PRO A 133 4.40 34.79 -0.73
C PRO A 133 3.80 36.07 -0.16
N ALA A 134 2.60 36.46 -0.60
CA ALA A 134 1.87 37.59 -0.05
C ALA A 134 1.10 37.25 1.25
N GLY A 135 1.21 36.01 1.76
CA GLY A 135 0.52 35.56 2.96
C GLY A 135 -0.98 35.37 2.77
N GLN A 136 -1.42 34.94 1.59
CA GLN A 136 -2.83 34.67 1.28
C GLN A 136 -3.01 33.19 0.92
N ILE A 137 -4.19 32.65 1.21
CA ILE A 137 -4.58 31.32 0.70
C ILE A 137 -4.83 31.43 -0.80
N SER A 138 -3.99 30.78 -1.60
CA SER A 138 -4.07 30.81 -3.06
C SER A 138 -4.76 29.58 -3.65
N VAL A 139 -4.77 28.46 -2.92
CA VAL A 139 -5.41 27.21 -3.30
C VAL A 139 -5.98 26.54 -2.06
N MET A 140 -7.12 25.86 -2.20
CA MET A 140 -7.70 24.98 -1.19
C MET A 140 -8.18 23.70 -1.86
N TYR A 141 -7.80 22.55 -1.26
CA TYR A 141 -8.30 21.23 -1.60
C TYR A 141 -8.76 20.49 -0.37
N LEU A 142 -9.89 19.79 -0.49
CA LEU A 142 -10.31 18.79 0.47
C LEU A 142 -10.06 17.41 -0.17
N MET A 143 -9.14 16.69 0.38
CA MET A 143 -8.77 15.34 -0.07
C MET A 143 -9.30 14.31 0.92
N PRO A 144 -9.59 13.09 0.51
CA PRO A 144 -9.84 12.01 1.46
C PRO A 144 -8.71 11.96 2.50
N GLY A 145 -9.08 11.99 3.76
CA GLY A 145 -8.16 11.85 4.87
C GLY A 145 -7.86 10.39 5.15
N GLU A 146 -6.77 10.14 5.85
CA GLU A 146 -6.56 8.84 6.44
C GLU A 146 -7.55 8.70 7.59
N ALA A 147 -8.39 7.67 7.58
CA ALA A 147 -9.08 7.26 8.78
C ALA A 147 -8.00 6.78 9.76
N GLU A 148 -8.10 7.23 11.00
CA GLU A 148 -7.23 6.70 12.03
C GLU A 148 -7.54 5.21 12.16
N TRP A 149 -6.54 4.35 11.91
CA TRP A 149 -6.71 2.93 12.13
C TRP A 149 -7.05 2.71 13.62
N LYS A 150 -8.18 2.08 13.87
CA LYS A 150 -8.57 1.70 15.24
C LYS A 150 -8.18 0.24 15.45
N ARG A 151 -7.81 -0.11 16.65
CA ARG A 151 -7.49 -1.50 16.97
C ARG A 151 -8.72 -2.39 16.81
N PRO A 152 -8.58 -3.57 16.18
CA PRO A 152 -9.67 -4.54 16.10
C PRO A 152 -10.04 -5.06 17.49
N ALA A 153 -11.28 -5.47 17.67
CA ALA A 153 -11.80 -5.96 18.96
C ALA A 153 -11.05 -7.18 19.52
N TYR A 154 -10.42 -7.97 18.66
CA TYR A 154 -9.61 -9.12 19.06
C TYR A 154 -8.18 -8.76 19.50
N SER A 155 -7.73 -7.53 19.30
CA SER A 155 -6.43 -7.05 19.80
C SER A 155 -6.50 -6.82 21.32
N LYS A 156 -5.48 -7.30 22.01
CA LYS A 156 -5.28 -7.13 23.46
C LYS A 156 -3.94 -6.45 23.72
N PRO A 157 -3.85 -5.11 23.59
CA PRO A 157 -2.60 -4.38 23.62
C PRO A 157 -1.84 -4.51 24.95
N ASP A 158 -2.54 -4.88 26.01
CA ASP A 158 -1.92 -5.15 27.31
C ASP A 158 -1.08 -6.43 27.34
N LEU A 159 -1.26 -7.34 26.37
CA LEU A 159 -0.57 -8.63 26.29
C LEU A 159 0.74 -8.60 25.50
N PHE A 160 1.08 -7.51 24.81
CA PHE A 160 2.30 -7.39 24.02
C PHE A 160 2.88 -5.99 24.07
N THR A 161 4.06 -5.81 23.50
CA THR A 161 4.72 -4.52 23.28
C THR A 161 5.16 -4.42 21.83
N GLU A 162 5.14 -3.21 21.25
CA GLU A 162 5.74 -2.93 19.95
C GLU A 162 7.04 -2.15 20.14
N GLN A 163 8.05 -2.50 19.37
CA GLN A 163 9.33 -1.81 19.34
C GLN A 163 9.75 -1.54 17.90
N ALA A 164 10.30 -0.36 17.65
CA ALA A 164 10.93 -0.04 16.38
C ALA A 164 12.24 -0.81 16.25
N VAL A 165 12.44 -1.43 15.09
CA VAL A 165 13.65 -2.18 14.77
C VAL A 165 14.18 -1.76 13.40
N THR A 166 15.44 -2.08 13.12
CA THR A 166 16.04 -1.88 11.82
C THR A 166 16.92 -3.09 11.51
N PHE A 167 16.84 -3.61 10.30
CA PHE A 167 17.64 -4.75 9.83
C PHE A 167 18.12 -4.50 8.40
N GLY A 168 18.87 -5.47 7.84
CA GLY A 168 19.49 -5.34 6.53
C GLY A 168 20.91 -4.78 6.61
N GLU A 169 21.61 -4.80 5.49
CA GLU A 169 23.01 -4.43 5.42
C GLU A 169 23.19 -3.02 4.82
N ASP A 170 24.16 -2.29 5.36
CA ASP A 170 24.66 -1.00 4.91
C ASP A 170 23.64 -0.01 4.34
N GLU A 171 23.55 0.09 3.03
CA GLU A 171 22.73 1.09 2.35
C GLU A 171 21.26 0.70 2.16
N TRP A 172 20.90 -0.57 2.47
CA TRP A 172 19.54 -1.11 2.34
C TRP A 172 18.90 -1.46 3.70
N LYS A 173 19.21 -0.70 4.75
CA LYS A 173 18.61 -0.89 6.07
C LYS A 173 17.13 -0.56 6.06
N LEU A 174 16.30 -1.52 6.46
CA LEU A 174 14.86 -1.39 6.47
C LEU A 174 14.33 -1.20 7.89
N PRO A 175 13.56 -0.13 8.12
CA PRO A 175 12.86 0.05 9.39
C PRO A 175 11.68 -0.93 9.49
N GLY A 176 11.49 -1.49 10.68
CA GLY A 176 10.41 -2.42 10.98
C GLY A 176 9.76 -2.14 12.32
N THR A 177 8.73 -2.91 12.61
CA THR A 177 8.08 -2.98 13.92
C THR A 177 8.03 -4.44 14.35
N LEU A 178 8.57 -4.72 15.53
CA LEU A 178 8.51 -6.03 16.19
C LEU A 178 7.48 -5.97 17.31
N ALA A 179 6.41 -6.76 17.20
CA ALA A 179 5.45 -6.96 18.28
C ALA A 179 5.84 -8.20 19.07
N VAL A 180 6.07 -8.02 20.37
CA VAL A 180 6.57 -9.08 21.27
C VAL A 180 5.54 -9.34 22.36
N PRO A 181 5.03 -10.57 22.51
CA PRO A 181 4.15 -10.95 23.62
C PRO A 181 4.83 -10.75 24.96
N LYS A 182 4.06 -10.36 25.99
CA LYS A 182 4.54 -10.33 27.38
C LYS A 182 4.55 -11.75 27.94
N GLY A 183 5.59 -12.08 28.70
CA GLY A 183 5.76 -13.40 29.32
C GLY A 183 7.17 -13.94 29.17
N THR A 184 7.35 -15.20 29.50
CA THR A 184 8.68 -15.80 29.64
C THR A 184 9.19 -16.49 28.40
N GLY A 185 8.58 -16.44 27.25
CA GLY A 185 9.09 -17.06 26.01
C GLY A 185 9.90 -18.36 26.20
N PRO A 186 10.59 -18.87 25.21
CA PRO A 186 10.61 -18.36 23.84
C PRO A 186 9.26 -18.54 23.11
N PHE A 187 8.91 -17.59 22.27
CA PHE A 187 7.66 -17.59 21.51
C PHE A 187 7.91 -17.99 20.04
N PRO A 188 6.94 -18.61 19.38
CA PRO A 188 6.98 -18.72 17.94
C PRO A 188 6.94 -17.32 17.32
N ALA A 189 7.48 -17.17 16.11
CA ALA A 189 7.57 -15.88 15.44
C ALA A 189 7.10 -15.95 13.99
N VAL A 190 6.53 -14.85 13.52
CA VAL A 190 6.02 -14.67 12.16
C VAL A 190 6.68 -13.46 11.51
N LEU A 191 7.20 -13.64 10.30
CA LEU A 191 7.51 -12.56 9.37
C LEU A 191 6.30 -12.32 8.45
N LEU A 192 5.85 -11.07 8.31
CA LEU A 192 4.84 -10.66 7.35
C LEU A 192 5.50 -10.08 6.11
N VAL A 193 5.20 -10.65 4.91
CA VAL A 193 5.73 -10.21 3.62
C VAL A 193 4.58 -9.68 2.76
N GLN A 194 4.68 -8.41 2.39
CA GLN A 194 3.63 -7.61 1.76
C GLN A 194 3.35 -7.99 0.32
N ASP A 195 2.20 -7.51 -0.15
CA ASP A 195 1.79 -7.58 -1.55
C ASP A 195 2.67 -6.71 -2.47
N PHE A 196 2.33 -6.68 -3.74
CA PHE A 196 3.01 -6.00 -4.84
C PHE A 196 3.14 -4.48 -4.65
N GLY A 197 4.27 -3.91 -5.10
CA GLY A 197 4.50 -2.48 -5.19
C GLY A 197 5.10 -1.84 -3.93
N PRO A 198 5.18 -0.50 -3.88
CA PRO A 198 5.80 0.25 -2.78
C PRO A 198 4.88 0.37 -1.55
N ILE A 199 4.44 -0.75 -1.03
CA ILE A 199 3.53 -0.87 0.11
C ILE A 199 4.28 -0.66 1.44
N ASP A 200 3.59 -0.10 2.45
CA ASP A 200 4.14 0.11 3.78
C ASP A 200 4.15 -1.19 4.62
N ARG A 201 4.77 -1.13 5.81
CA ARG A 201 4.85 -2.26 6.75
C ARG A 201 3.50 -2.80 7.21
N ASP A 202 2.44 -2.01 7.09
CA ASP A 202 1.08 -2.37 7.48
C ASP A 202 0.31 -3.06 6.34
N ASP A 203 0.94 -3.21 5.15
CA ASP A 203 0.34 -3.73 3.93
C ASP A 203 -0.95 -2.97 3.58
N SER A 204 -0.86 -1.63 3.62
CA SER A 204 -2.03 -0.75 3.54
C SER A 204 -2.66 -0.77 2.15
N HIS A 205 -3.91 -1.23 2.09
CA HIS A 205 -4.76 -1.17 0.91
C HIS A 205 -5.76 -0.04 1.04
N GLY A 206 -5.68 0.94 0.15
CA GLY A 206 -6.41 2.19 0.33
C GLY A 206 -5.86 2.99 1.50
N VAL A 207 -6.71 3.80 2.15
CA VAL A 207 -6.27 4.75 3.17
C VAL A 207 -6.43 4.20 4.61
N ILE A 208 -7.24 3.15 4.79
CA ILE A 208 -7.78 2.76 6.10
C ILE A 208 -7.45 1.32 6.48
N THR A 209 -7.45 0.41 5.51
CA THR A 209 -7.29 -1.02 5.75
C THR A 209 -5.82 -1.35 5.89
N LYS A 210 -5.44 -1.90 7.04
CA LYS A 210 -4.06 -2.23 7.42
C LYS A 210 -3.93 -3.69 7.85
N PRO A 211 -4.00 -4.62 6.88
CA PRO A 211 -4.07 -6.05 7.19
C PRO A 211 -2.93 -6.54 8.07
N PHE A 212 -1.70 -6.09 7.81
CA PHE A 212 -0.55 -6.55 8.60
C PHE A 212 -0.50 -5.96 10.00
N ARG A 213 -1.08 -4.77 10.19
CA ARG A 213 -1.24 -4.24 11.54
C ARG A 213 -2.26 -5.04 12.33
N ASP A 214 -3.37 -5.39 11.70
CA ASP A 214 -4.41 -6.25 12.27
C ASP A 214 -3.88 -7.62 12.64
N LEU A 215 -3.15 -8.27 11.71
CA LEU A 215 -2.50 -9.56 11.94
C LEU A 215 -1.46 -9.48 13.06
N SER A 216 -0.62 -8.43 13.05
CA SER A 216 0.39 -8.23 14.10
C SER A 216 -0.22 -8.12 15.47
N ASP A 217 -1.24 -7.27 15.63
CA ASP A 217 -1.95 -7.09 16.89
C ASP A 217 -2.65 -8.40 17.34
N GLY A 218 -3.31 -9.05 16.39
CA GLY A 218 -4.05 -10.28 16.65
C GLY A 218 -3.17 -11.46 17.04
N LEU A 219 -2.07 -11.68 16.34
CA LEU A 219 -1.12 -12.75 16.59
C LEU A 219 -0.29 -12.50 17.86
N ALA A 220 0.15 -11.25 18.08
CA ALA A 220 0.88 -10.90 19.30
C ALA A 220 0.00 -11.06 20.54
N SER A 221 -1.29 -10.76 20.46
CA SER A 221 -2.27 -11.04 21.51
C SER A 221 -2.46 -12.53 21.81
N ARG A 222 -2.01 -13.41 20.91
CA ARG A 222 -2.08 -14.89 21.02
C ARG A 222 -0.72 -15.55 21.29
N GLY A 223 0.28 -14.76 21.68
CA GLY A 223 1.59 -15.29 22.08
C GLY A 223 2.55 -15.54 20.90
N VAL A 224 2.38 -14.88 19.78
CA VAL A 224 3.26 -14.97 18.62
C VAL A 224 4.04 -13.66 18.44
N VAL A 225 5.36 -13.72 18.31
CA VAL A 225 6.18 -12.56 17.92
C VAL A 225 5.91 -12.24 16.45
N VAL A 226 5.73 -10.97 16.11
CA VAL A 226 5.45 -10.57 14.70
C VAL A 226 6.39 -9.47 14.26
N LEU A 227 7.08 -9.69 13.13
CA LEU A 227 7.87 -8.68 12.44
C LEU A 227 7.14 -8.23 11.17
N ARG A 228 6.96 -6.92 11.04
CA ARG A 228 6.51 -6.23 9.82
C ARG A 228 7.48 -5.09 9.49
N TYR A 229 7.75 -4.85 8.22
CA TYR A 229 8.82 -3.94 7.81
C TYR A 229 8.45 -3.10 6.56
N GLU A 230 9.12 -1.98 6.35
CA GLU A 230 8.93 -1.18 5.13
C GLU A 230 9.56 -1.87 3.93
N LYS A 231 8.84 -1.99 2.83
CA LYS A 231 9.40 -2.49 1.57
C LYS A 231 10.50 -1.57 1.04
N ARG A 232 11.53 -2.16 0.41
CA ARG A 232 12.66 -1.43 -0.19
C ARG A 232 12.18 -0.39 -1.21
N LEU A 233 11.23 -0.75 -2.07
CA LEU A 233 10.64 0.16 -3.06
C LEU A 233 10.00 1.39 -2.43
N ARG A 234 9.43 1.26 -1.23
CA ARG A 234 8.88 2.39 -0.48
C ARG A 234 9.95 3.19 0.23
N GLN A 235 10.81 2.52 1.01
CA GLN A 235 11.83 3.18 1.84
C GLN A 235 12.85 3.93 1.00
N TYR A 236 13.21 3.39 -0.15
CA TYR A 236 14.24 3.91 -1.03
C TYR A 236 13.71 4.26 -2.43
N SER A 237 12.45 4.72 -2.51
CA SER A 237 11.78 5.05 -3.78
C SER A 237 12.63 5.93 -4.69
N GLY A 238 13.30 6.97 -4.16
CA GLY A 238 14.18 7.85 -4.93
C GLY A 238 15.43 7.17 -5.49
N ARG A 239 15.89 6.06 -4.89
CA ARG A 239 17.03 5.28 -5.40
C ARG A 239 16.60 4.23 -6.42
N MET A 240 15.37 3.70 -6.28
CA MET A 240 14.82 2.62 -7.10
C MET A 240 14.13 3.14 -8.37
N THR A 241 13.57 4.36 -8.32
CA THR A 241 12.85 4.95 -9.47
C THR A 241 13.75 5.03 -10.71
N GLY A 242 13.27 4.43 -11.80
CA GLY A 242 13.96 4.44 -13.10
C GLY A 242 15.20 3.56 -13.18
N LYS A 243 15.49 2.78 -12.14
CA LYS A 243 16.56 1.77 -12.17
C LYS A 243 15.99 0.38 -12.40
N PRO A 244 16.75 -0.54 -13.04
CA PRO A 244 16.37 -1.94 -13.11
C PRO A 244 16.43 -2.56 -11.70
N TYR A 245 15.48 -3.41 -11.39
CA TYR A 245 15.42 -4.24 -10.19
C TYR A 245 14.63 -5.53 -10.49
N THR A 246 14.86 -6.57 -9.73
CA THR A 246 14.24 -7.89 -9.84
C THR A 246 13.20 -8.11 -8.74
N ALA A 247 12.48 -9.22 -8.79
CA ALA A 247 11.62 -9.65 -7.68
C ALA A 247 12.43 -10.03 -6.43
N ASP A 248 13.66 -10.49 -6.62
CA ASP A 248 14.61 -10.70 -5.52
C ASP A 248 14.94 -9.39 -4.84
N ASP A 249 15.34 -8.37 -5.59
CA ASP A 249 15.63 -7.02 -5.07
C ASP A 249 14.41 -6.39 -4.38
N GLU A 250 13.20 -6.62 -4.90
CA GLU A 250 11.99 -6.03 -4.32
C GLU A 250 11.58 -6.71 -3.02
N THR A 251 11.69 -8.03 -2.94
CA THR A 251 10.95 -8.80 -1.92
C THR A 251 11.78 -9.92 -1.29
N VAL A 252 12.47 -10.76 -2.09
CA VAL A 252 13.05 -12.02 -1.59
C VAL A 252 14.23 -11.77 -0.67
N ASP A 253 15.21 -10.97 -1.13
CA ASP A 253 16.43 -10.66 -0.36
C ASP A 253 16.11 -10.03 0.99
N ASP A 254 15.18 -9.06 0.99
CA ASP A 254 14.78 -8.38 2.22
C ASP A 254 14.04 -9.30 3.17
N ALA A 255 13.20 -10.21 2.66
CA ALA A 255 12.49 -11.18 3.48
C ALA A 255 13.47 -12.21 4.11
N VAL A 256 14.46 -12.70 3.36
CA VAL A 256 15.51 -13.61 3.88
C VAL A 256 16.34 -12.90 4.97
N ALA A 257 16.74 -11.65 4.74
CA ALA A 257 17.43 -10.84 5.74
C ALA A 257 16.58 -10.62 7.00
N ALA A 258 15.28 -10.33 6.82
CA ALA A 258 14.32 -10.17 7.92
C ALA A 258 14.13 -11.45 8.73
N LEU A 259 14.09 -12.63 8.10
CA LEU A 259 14.04 -13.94 8.77
C LEU A 259 15.30 -14.19 9.59
N GLY A 260 16.47 -13.88 9.04
CA GLY A 260 17.75 -13.94 9.76
C GLY A 260 17.72 -13.05 10.99
N PHE A 261 17.31 -11.80 10.85
CA PHE A 261 17.18 -10.85 11.95
C PHE A 261 16.16 -11.33 13.00
N LEU A 262 14.99 -11.80 12.60
CA LEU A 262 13.92 -12.23 13.50
C LEU A 262 14.38 -13.37 14.42
N ARG A 263 15.17 -14.33 13.92
CA ARG A 263 15.72 -15.44 14.71
C ARG A 263 16.69 -15.00 15.80
N THR A 264 17.28 -13.82 15.68
CA THR A 264 18.22 -13.29 16.68
C THR A 264 17.54 -12.50 17.79
N GLN A 265 16.23 -12.25 17.68
CA GLN A 265 15.53 -11.39 18.62
C GLN A 265 15.26 -12.11 19.94
N ALA A 266 15.44 -11.37 21.04
CA ALA A 266 15.17 -11.91 22.37
C ALA A 266 13.70 -12.35 22.49
N GLY A 267 13.48 -13.52 23.09
CA GLY A 267 12.14 -14.10 23.25
C GLY A 267 11.61 -14.87 22.05
N VAL A 268 12.32 -14.92 20.91
CA VAL A 268 11.96 -15.74 19.75
C VAL A 268 12.54 -17.16 19.89
N ASP A 269 11.74 -18.18 19.60
CA ASP A 269 12.23 -19.52 19.33
C ASP A 269 12.77 -19.58 17.90
N PRO A 270 14.09 -19.68 17.67
CA PRO A 270 14.65 -19.64 16.32
C PRO A 270 14.26 -20.85 15.45
N LYS A 271 13.71 -21.92 16.06
CA LYS A 271 13.19 -23.11 15.37
C LYS A 271 11.71 -22.99 15.00
N GLN A 272 11.01 -22.01 15.55
CA GLN A 272 9.57 -21.77 15.35
C GLN A 272 9.36 -20.43 14.65
N VAL A 273 10.07 -20.20 13.54
CA VAL A 273 9.93 -19.01 12.71
C VAL A 273 9.17 -19.36 11.44
N TYR A 274 8.08 -18.64 11.22
CA TYR A 274 7.15 -18.83 10.12
C TYR A 274 7.13 -17.60 9.21
N LEU A 275 6.73 -17.79 7.97
CA LEU A 275 6.48 -16.71 7.02
C LEU A 275 4.99 -16.67 6.65
N VAL A 276 4.41 -15.49 6.66
CA VAL A 276 3.07 -15.21 6.13
C VAL A 276 3.23 -14.20 5.00
N GLY A 277 2.99 -14.64 3.77
CA GLY A 277 3.05 -13.79 2.58
C GLY A 277 1.65 -13.48 2.06
N HIS A 278 1.40 -12.21 1.71
CA HIS A 278 0.15 -11.73 1.13
C HIS A 278 0.36 -11.33 -0.34
N GLY A 279 -0.57 -11.66 -1.22
CA GLY A 279 -0.51 -11.32 -2.64
C GLY A 279 0.81 -11.74 -3.29
N LEU A 280 1.62 -10.79 -3.80
CA LEU A 280 2.96 -11.08 -4.32
C LEU A 280 3.88 -11.71 -3.27
N GLY A 281 3.82 -11.25 -2.01
CA GLY A 281 4.58 -11.86 -0.91
C GLY A 281 4.20 -13.34 -0.73
N GLY A 282 2.93 -13.70 -0.94
CA GLY A 282 2.46 -15.08 -0.96
C GLY A 282 2.93 -15.87 -2.19
N TYR A 283 2.93 -15.24 -3.37
CA TYR A 283 3.44 -15.81 -4.61
C TYR A 283 4.92 -16.16 -4.52
N LEU A 284 5.74 -15.27 -3.93
CA LEU A 284 7.19 -15.45 -3.76
C LEU A 284 7.56 -16.22 -2.48
N ALA A 285 6.63 -16.45 -1.56
CA ALA A 285 6.91 -17.11 -0.30
C ALA A 285 7.55 -18.50 -0.43
N PRO A 286 7.20 -19.37 -1.42
CA PRO A 286 7.90 -20.63 -1.63
C PRO A 286 9.38 -20.44 -2.01
N ARG A 287 9.72 -19.41 -2.81
CA ARG A 287 11.10 -19.05 -3.19
C ARG A 287 11.86 -18.58 -1.96
N ILE A 288 11.29 -17.68 -1.17
CA ILE A 288 11.86 -17.20 0.11
C ILE A 288 12.12 -18.39 1.04
N ALA A 289 11.16 -19.31 1.15
CA ALA A 289 11.31 -20.51 1.99
C ALA A 289 12.43 -21.44 1.52
N GLY A 290 12.62 -21.59 0.23
CA GLY A 290 13.70 -22.35 -0.37
C GLY A 290 15.06 -21.75 -0.10
N GLU A 291 15.20 -20.44 -0.19
CA GLU A 291 16.45 -19.71 0.06
C GLU A 291 16.79 -19.64 1.56
N ASP A 292 15.80 -19.40 2.41
CA ASP A 292 16.00 -19.39 3.86
C ASP A 292 16.35 -20.79 4.43
N GLY A 293 15.67 -21.81 3.97
CA GLY A 293 15.91 -23.21 4.31
C GLY A 293 15.67 -23.61 5.76
N LYS A 294 15.11 -22.72 6.61
CA LYS A 294 15.00 -22.91 8.07
C LYS A 294 13.61 -22.56 8.63
N LEU A 295 12.65 -22.27 7.77
CA LEU A 295 11.28 -21.96 8.21
C LEU A 295 10.61 -23.17 8.86
N ALA A 296 9.82 -22.92 9.92
CA ALA A 296 8.98 -23.92 10.57
C ALA A 296 7.66 -24.17 9.82
N GLY A 297 7.21 -23.22 9.02
CA GLY A 297 6.02 -23.33 8.19
C GLY A 297 5.78 -22.06 7.38
N LEU A 298 4.82 -22.16 6.44
CA LEU A 298 4.53 -21.14 5.44
C LEU A 298 3.02 -20.90 5.33
N VAL A 299 2.61 -19.64 5.29
CA VAL A 299 1.21 -19.23 5.03
C VAL A 299 1.16 -18.38 3.78
N LEU A 300 0.37 -18.80 2.80
CA LEU A 300 0.10 -18.09 1.55
C LEU A 300 -1.29 -17.46 1.65
N MET A 301 -1.38 -16.14 1.71
CA MET A 301 -2.62 -15.38 1.80
C MET A 301 -2.93 -14.72 0.47
N ALA A 302 -4.08 -15.01 -0.13
CA ALA A 302 -4.53 -14.40 -1.39
C ALA A 302 -3.45 -14.42 -2.49
N ALA A 303 -2.68 -15.50 -2.56
CA ALA A 303 -1.56 -15.65 -3.49
C ALA A 303 -2.02 -16.25 -4.83
N ASN A 304 -1.58 -15.66 -5.94
CA ASN A 304 -1.74 -16.28 -7.25
C ASN A 304 -0.83 -17.52 -7.40
N GLU A 305 -1.23 -18.46 -8.25
CA GLU A 305 -0.39 -19.59 -8.66
C GLU A 305 0.13 -19.41 -10.10
N ARG A 306 -0.66 -18.74 -10.93
CA ARG A 306 -0.31 -18.39 -12.31
C ARG A 306 0.77 -17.30 -12.37
N PRO A 307 1.46 -17.17 -13.52
CA PRO A 307 2.41 -16.08 -13.75
C PRO A 307 1.82 -14.69 -13.45
N LEU A 308 2.65 -13.79 -12.94
CA LEU A 308 2.24 -12.45 -12.53
C LEU A 308 1.62 -11.62 -13.67
N GLU A 309 2.17 -11.75 -14.89
CA GLU A 309 1.66 -11.05 -16.07
C GLU A 309 0.23 -11.45 -16.43
N ASP A 310 -0.15 -12.71 -16.22
CA ASP A 310 -1.50 -13.20 -16.46
C ASP A 310 -2.48 -12.64 -15.40
N LEU A 311 -2.04 -12.60 -14.13
CA LEU A 311 -2.83 -11.98 -13.06
C LEU A 311 -3.05 -10.49 -13.34
N MET A 312 -2.01 -9.74 -13.73
CA MET A 312 -2.13 -8.31 -14.05
C MET A 312 -3.09 -8.06 -15.22
N LEU A 313 -3.14 -8.96 -16.20
CA LEU A 313 -4.12 -8.85 -17.28
C LEU A 313 -5.56 -9.05 -16.76
N ASP A 314 -5.78 -10.02 -15.88
CA ASP A 314 -7.09 -10.26 -15.27
C ASP A 314 -7.54 -9.05 -14.43
N GLU A 315 -6.64 -8.44 -13.67
CA GLU A 315 -6.92 -7.20 -12.93
C GLU A 315 -7.31 -6.03 -13.84
N LEU A 316 -6.58 -5.85 -14.96
CA LEU A 316 -6.91 -4.84 -15.95
C LEU A 316 -8.30 -5.10 -16.57
N LEU A 317 -8.63 -6.37 -16.86
CA LEU A 317 -9.94 -6.76 -17.35
C LEU A 317 -11.05 -6.49 -16.32
N ALA A 318 -10.81 -6.83 -15.06
CA ALA A 318 -11.73 -6.55 -13.94
C ALA A 318 -11.94 -5.04 -13.73
N ALA A 319 -10.89 -4.22 -13.96
CA ALA A 319 -10.97 -2.76 -13.97
C ALA A 319 -11.70 -2.18 -15.20
N GLY A 320 -12.16 -3.04 -16.13
CA GLY A 320 -13.01 -2.68 -17.26
C GLY A 320 -12.26 -2.13 -18.48
N ILE A 321 -10.96 -2.42 -18.64
CA ILE A 321 -10.26 -2.08 -19.88
C ILE A 321 -10.90 -2.79 -21.07
N LYS A 322 -10.97 -2.10 -22.21
CA LYS A 322 -11.60 -2.61 -23.45
C LYS A 322 -11.06 -1.90 -24.68
N GLY A 323 -11.47 -2.38 -25.85
CA GLY A 323 -11.08 -1.77 -27.13
C GLY A 323 -9.56 -1.80 -27.31
N ASN A 324 -8.98 -0.68 -27.73
CA ASN A 324 -7.55 -0.59 -28.02
C ASN A 324 -6.66 -0.78 -26.77
N ASP A 325 -7.08 -0.33 -25.61
CA ASP A 325 -6.32 -0.51 -24.36
C ASP A 325 -6.17 -2.00 -24.02
N LEU A 326 -7.21 -2.83 -24.25
CA LEU A 326 -7.14 -4.28 -24.10
C LEU A 326 -6.19 -4.92 -25.10
N VAL A 327 -6.18 -4.46 -26.35
CA VAL A 327 -5.23 -4.96 -27.36
C VAL A 327 -3.80 -4.68 -26.93
N VAL A 328 -3.53 -3.47 -26.43
CA VAL A 328 -2.20 -3.07 -25.95
C VAL A 328 -1.78 -3.88 -24.71
N ALA A 329 -2.70 -4.11 -23.76
CA ALA A 329 -2.41 -4.92 -22.57
C ALA A 329 -2.06 -6.37 -22.94
N LYS A 330 -2.84 -7.01 -23.83
CA LYS A 330 -2.53 -8.35 -24.34
C LYS A 330 -1.19 -8.42 -25.08
N ALA A 331 -0.88 -7.40 -25.88
CA ALA A 331 0.42 -7.32 -26.56
C ALA A 331 1.58 -7.16 -25.57
N ALA A 332 1.38 -6.42 -24.46
CA ALA A 332 2.37 -6.31 -23.40
C ALA A 332 2.63 -7.66 -22.71
N VAL A 333 1.58 -8.40 -22.36
CA VAL A 333 1.71 -9.78 -21.81
C VAL A 333 2.44 -10.70 -22.79
N ALA A 334 2.05 -10.72 -24.06
CA ALA A 334 2.73 -11.52 -25.08
C ALA A 334 4.22 -11.14 -25.22
N ARG A 335 4.54 -9.84 -25.08
CA ARG A 335 5.93 -9.37 -25.08
C ARG A 335 6.70 -9.88 -23.87
N ILE A 336 6.10 -9.83 -22.66
CA ILE A 336 6.72 -10.38 -21.43
C ILE A 336 7.03 -11.86 -21.61
N GLN A 337 6.08 -12.64 -22.08
CA GLN A 337 6.27 -14.09 -22.34
C GLN A 337 7.35 -14.39 -23.37
N GLY A 338 7.54 -13.48 -24.34
CA GLY A 338 8.57 -13.58 -25.39
C GLY A 338 9.95 -13.01 -24.98
N LEU A 339 10.12 -12.40 -23.79
CA LEU A 339 11.42 -11.83 -23.40
C LEU A 339 12.52 -12.90 -23.34
N GLU A 340 13.72 -12.52 -23.79
CA GLU A 340 14.95 -13.31 -23.70
C GLU A 340 16.01 -12.52 -22.89
N GLN A 341 17.08 -13.18 -22.46
CA GLN A 341 18.12 -12.54 -21.63
C GLN A 341 18.72 -11.28 -22.26
N ASN A 342 18.78 -11.21 -23.58
CA ASN A 342 19.27 -10.06 -24.32
C ASN A 342 18.32 -8.85 -24.28
N ASP A 343 17.10 -9.02 -23.76
CA ASP A 343 16.09 -7.98 -23.65
C ASP A 343 16.12 -7.24 -22.31
N ALA A 344 17.10 -7.52 -21.44
CA ALA A 344 17.21 -6.98 -20.09
C ALA A 344 17.15 -5.43 -20.04
N ASP A 345 17.70 -4.76 -21.04
CA ASP A 345 17.76 -3.30 -21.16
C ASP A 345 16.53 -2.69 -21.87
N THR A 346 15.52 -3.49 -22.20
CA THR A 346 14.31 -2.97 -22.87
C THR A 346 13.50 -2.08 -21.91
N PRO A 347 12.73 -1.11 -22.42
CA PRO A 347 11.86 -0.30 -21.59
C PRO A 347 10.91 -1.13 -20.74
N ALA A 348 10.55 -0.59 -19.57
CA ALA A 348 9.59 -1.20 -18.66
C ALA A 348 8.28 -1.63 -19.36
N ILE A 349 7.78 -2.81 -19.01
CA ILE A 349 6.53 -3.38 -19.53
C ILE A 349 5.58 -3.53 -18.35
N LEU A 350 4.32 -3.09 -18.50
CA LEU A 350 3.33 -3.06 -17.41
C LEU A 350 3.85 -2.39 -16.12
N GLY A 351 4.72 -1.38 -16.27
CA GLY A 351 5.28 -0.63 -15.14
C GLY A 351 6.52 -1.24 -14.48
N LEU A 352 6.92 -2.45 -14.85
CA LEU A 352 8.07 -3.15 -14.28
C LEU A 352 9.25 -3.23 -15.26
N PRO A 353 10.51 -3.19 -14.77
CA PRO A 353 11.69 -3.37 -15.60
C PRO A 353 11.68 -4.73 -16.31
N ALA A 354 12.30 -4.82 -17.48
CA ALA A 354 12.40 -6.11 -18.21
C ALA A 354 13.12 -7.19 -17.39
N VAL A 355 14.15 -6.82 -16.62
CA VAL A 355 14.87 -7.74 -15.73
C VAL A 355 13.96 -8.36 -14.65
N TYR A 356 12.93 -7.65 -14.20
CA TYR A 356 11.94 -8.17 -13.26
C TYR A 356 11.14 -9.33 -13.87
N TRP A 357 10.71 -9.16 -15.11
CA TRP A 357 10.00 -10.19 -15.86
C TRP A 357 10.87 -11.38 -16.19
N LEU A 358 12.14 -11.12 -16.53
CA LEU A 358 13.13 -12.17 -16.79
C LEU A 358 13.44 -12.98 -15.53
N ASP A 359 13.48 -12.36 -14.37
CA ASP A 359 13.66 -13.02 -13.07
C ASP A 359 12.46 -13.94 -12.74
N LEU A 360 11.24 -13.51 -13.03
CA LEU A 360 10.04 -14.33 -12.84
C LEU A 360 9.79 -15.34 -13.96
N LYS A 361 10.52 -15.25 -15.08
CA LYS A 361 10.30 -16.14 -16.23
C LYS A 361 10.53 -17.61 -15.87
N GLY A 362 9.47 -18.40 -15.99
CA GLY A 362 9.50 -19.81 -15.65
C GLY A 362 9.41 -20.13 -14.16
N TYR A 363 9.25 -19.12 -13.30
CA TYR A 363 8.96 -19.35 -11.89
C TYR A 363 7.59 -19.99 -11.71
N ASN A 364 7.55 -21.11 -11.00
CA ASN A 364 6.33 -21.85 -10.69
C ASN A 364 6.25 -22.07 -9.17
N PRO A 365 5.43 -21.31 -8.45
CA PRO A 365 5.39 -21.38 -7.00
C PRO A 365 4.91 -22.72 -6.46
N ALA A 366 3.99 -23.42 -7.18
CA ALA A 366 3.55 -24.76 -6.79
C ALA A 366 4.66 -25.82 -6.94
N ALA A 367 5.53 -25.66 -7.95
CA ALA A 367 6.70 -26.53 -8.09
C ALA A 367 7.70 -26.30 -6.94
N GLU A 368 7.88 -25.05 -6.50
CA GLU A 368 8.72 -24.75 -5.32
C GLU A 368 8.10 -25.31 -4.05
N VAL A 369 6.79 -25.16 -3.84
CA VAL A 369 6.08 -25.77 -2.68
C VAL A 369 6.32 -27.28 -2.60
N LYS A 370 6.31 -27.99 -3.72
CA LYS A 370 6.53 -29.47 -3.75
C LYS A 370 7.91 -29.88 -3.24
N LYS A 371 8.89 -28.97 -3.24
CA LYS A 371 10.25 -29.24 -2.72
C LYS A 371 10.32 -29.06 -1.21
N LEU A 372 9.32 -28.39 -0.61
CA LEU A 372 9.30 -28.08 0.81
C LEU A 372 8.66 -29.20 1.63
N SER A 373 9.31 -29.59 2.73
CA SER A 373 8.77 -30.57 3.69
C SER A 373 8.04 -29.94 4.87
N ILE A 374 8.10 -28.61 5.00
CA ILE A 374 7.46 -27.86 6.09
C ILE A 374 5.94 -27.78 5.89
N PRO A 375 5.14 -27.61 6.94
CA PRO A 375 3.71 -27.34 6.84
C PRO A 375 3.41 -26.07 6.05
N ILE A 376 2.36 -26.12 5.21
CA ILE A 376 1.94 -24.98 4.38
C ILE A 376 0.43 -24.79 4.54
N LEU A 377 0.02 -23.54 4.77
CA LEU A 377 -1.38 -23.12 4.86
C LEU A 377 -1.69 -22.12 3.74
N ILE A 378 -2.66 -22.42 2.90
CA ILE A 378 -3.10 -21.55 1.81
C ILE A 378 -4.48 -20.99 2.21
N LEU A 379 -4.59 -19.65 2.25
CA LEU A 379 -5.81 -18.93 2.65
C LEU A 379 -6.32 -18.10 1.47
N TYR A 380 -7.64 -18.15 1.25
CA TYR A 380 -8.30 -17.46 0.15
C TYR A 380 -9.64 -16.85 0.59
N GLY A 381 -9.88 -15.58 0.23
CA GLY A 381 -11.15 -14.92 0.36
C GLY A 381 -12.00 -15.11 -0.90
N GLU A 382 -13.20 -15.72 -0.80
CA GLU A 382 -14.02 -16.04 -1.98
C GLU A 382 -14.61 -14.79 -2.68
N ARG A 383 -14.47 -13.62 -2.04
CA ARG A 383 -14.83 -12.32 -2.62
C ARG A 383 -13.62 -11.56 -3.13
N ASP A 384 -12.47 -12.21 -3.25
CA ASP A 384 -11.25 -11.63 -3.82
C ASP A 384 -11.47 -11.30 -5.30
N PHE A 385 -11.32 -10.00 -5.65
CA PHE A 385 -11.44 -9.52 -7.03
C PHE A 385 -10.08 -9.29 -7.70
N GLN A 386 -8.98 -9.37 -6.94
CA GLN A 386 -7.62 -9.16 -7.42
C GLN A 386 -7.00 -10.50 -7.81
N VAL A 387 -7.03 -11.49 -6.91
CA VAL A 387 -6.62 -12.85 -7.21
C VAL A 387 -7.87 -13.69 -7.41
N PRO A 388 -8.19 -14.11 -8.64
CA PRO A 388 -9.42 -14.83 -8.92
C PRO A 388 -9.41 -16.25 -8.34
N LYS A 389 -10.60 -16.80 -8.10
CA LYS A 389 -10.78 -18.17 -7.57
C LYS A 389 -10.04 -19.23 -8.38
N THR A 390 -9.78 -18.97 -9.65
CA THR A 390 -9.00 -19.85 -10.53
C THR A 390 -7.63 -20.15 -9.94
N ASP A 391 -6.95 -19.16 -9.35
CA ASP A 391 -5.63 -19.36 -8.74
C ASP A 391 -5.72 -20.25 -7.49
N PHE A 392 -6.73 -20.05 -6.65
CA PHE A 392 -6.96 -20.93 -5.50
C PHE A 392 -7.27 -22.37 -5.90
N ASP A 393 -8.08 -22.56 -6.95
CA ASP A 393 -8.39 -23.90 -7.47
C ASP A 393 -7.16 -24.57 -8.14
N LEU A 394 -6.28 -23.77 -8.77
CA LEU A 394 -4.99 -24.22 -9.26
C LEU A 394 -4.07 -24.67 -8.13
N TRP A 395 -3.91 -23.87 -7.06
CA TRP A 395 -3.17 -24.29 -5.87
C TRP A 395 -3.63 -25.64 -5.33
N LYS A 396 -4.94 -25.83 -5.21
CA LYS A 396 -5.51 -27.11 -4.75
C LYS A 396 -5.22 -28.28 -5.69
N SER A 397 -5.35 -28.05 -7.00
CA SER A 397 -5.11 -29.10 -8.00
C SER A 397 -3.64 -29.42 -8.17
N SER A 398 -2.77 -28.38 -8.22
CA SER A 398 -1.32 -28.54 -8.37
C SER A 398 -0.69 -29.24 -7.16
N LEU A 399 -1.25 -29.04 -5.97
CA LEU A 399 -0.73 -29.60 -4.72
C LEU A 399 -1.57 -30.79 -4.20
N ALA A 400 -2.43 -31.34 -5.04
CA ALA A 400 -3.22 -32.50 -4.68
C ALA A 400 -2.31 -33.68 -4.23
N GLY A 401 -2.62 -34.25 -3.06
CA GLY A 401 -1.84 -35.33 -2.48
C GLY A 401 -0.63 -34.92 -1.61
N GLN A 402 -0.29 -33.62 -1.55
CA GLN A 402 0.73 -33.11 -0.62
C GLN A 402 0.16 -33.09 0.81
N LYS A 403 0.69 -33.95 1.68
CA LYS A 403 0.18 -34.12 3.06
C LYS A 403 0.49 -32.95 3.99
N ASN A 404 1.49 -32.16 3.64
CA ASN A 404 1.93 -30.99 4.40
C ASN A 404 1.21 -29.69 3.99
N VAL A 405 0.29 -29.74 3.01
CA VAL A 405 -0.47 -28.58 2.53
C VAL A 405 -1.91 -28.65 3.00
N THR A 406 -2.39 -27.54 3.57
CA THR A 406 -3.80 -27.32 3.91
C THR A 406 -4.28 -26.07 3.19
N ALA A 407 -5.40 -26.16 2.46
CA ALA A 407 -6.03 -25.01 1.81
C ALA A 407 -7.38 -24.71 2.47
N ARG A 408 -7.66 -23.43 2.73
CA ARG A 408 -8.90 -22.95 3.33
C ARG A 408 -9.41 -21.71 2.59
N SER A 409 -10.71 -21.66 2.32
CA SER A 409 -11.38 -20.47 1.79
C SER A 409 -12.41 -19.91 2.77
N TYR A 410 -12.72 -18.62 2.60
CA TYR A 410 -13.65 -17.87 3.46
C TYR A 410 -14.69 -17.18 2.57
N PRO A 411 -15.95 -17.62 2.58
CA PRO A 411 -16.99 -17.13 1.66
C PRO A 411 -17.27 -15.62 1.74
N ALA A 412 -17.12 -15.04 2.95
CA ALA A 412 -17.44 -13.64 3.19
C ALA A 412 -16.27 -12.67 3.01
N LEU A 413 -15.04 -13.18 2.81
CA LEU A 413 -13.83 -12.34 2.86
C LEU A 413 -13.35 -11.95 1.47
N ASN A 414 -12.79 -10.74 1.37
CA ASN A 414 -12.16 -10.19 0.18
C ASN A 414 -10.63 -10.45 0.16
N HIS A 415 -9.89 -9.83 -0.77
CA HIS A 415 -8.45 -9.98 -0.94
C HIS A 415 -7.66 -9.72 0.36
N VAL A 416 -7.99 -8.70 1.11
CA VAL A 416 -7.35 -8.33 2.38
C VAL A 416 -8.01 -8.97 3.59
N PHE A 417 -8.81 -10.01 3.37
CA PHE A 417 -9.50 -10.80 4.41
C PHE A 417 -10.46 -10.00 5.29
N VAL A 418 -11.02 -8.93 4.75
CA VAL A 418 -12.10 -8.15 5.37
C VAL A 418 -13.46 -8.72 4.94
N ALA A 419 -14.37 -8.86 5.92
CA ALA A 419 -15.70 -9.38 5.66
C ALA A 419 -16.60 -8.38 4.93
N GLY A 420 -17.43 -8.90 4.02
CA GLY A 420 -18.40 -8.12 3.28
C GLY A 420 -19.49 -8.98 2.65
N THR A 421 -20.32 -8.35 1.84
CA THR A 421 -21.43 -9.01 1.12
C THR A 421 -21.43 -8.64 -0.35
N GLY A 422 -21.79 -9.58 -1.24
CA GLY A 422 -21.77 -9.37 -2.68
C GLY A 422 -20.36 -9.26 -3.27
N PRO A 423 -20.22 -8.81 -4.53
CA PRO A 423 -18.92 -8.61 -5.16
C PRO A 423 -18.08 -7.58 -4.40
N SER A 424 -16.80 -7.86 -4.19
CA SER A 424 -15.87 -6.94 -3.56
C SER A 424 -15.34 -5.90 -4.56
N THR A 425 -15.00 -4.72 -4.05
CA THR A 425 -14.40 -3.63 -4.83
C THR A 425 -13.38 -2.89 -3.96
N GLU A 426 -12.48 -2.11 -4.57
CA GLU A 426 -11.54 -1.25 -3.85
C GLU A 426 -12.20 -0.26 -2.88
N GLN A 427 -13.47 0.09 -3.10
CA GLN A 427 -14.20 0.99 -2.20
C GLN A 427 -14.38 0.38 -0.81
N GLU A 428 -14.36 -0.95 -0.70
CA GLU A 428 -14.42 -1.63 0.61
C GLU A 428 -13.18 -1.34 1.46
N TYR A 429 -12.02 -1.12 0.84
CA TYR A 429 -10.77 -0.78 1.53
C TYR A 429 -10.77 0.63 2.15
N ARG A 430 -11.79 1.42 1.84
CA ARG A 430 -11.95 2.80 2.35
C ARG A 430 -13.01 2.89 3.46
N LYS A 431 -13.60 1.77 3.87
CA LYS A 431 -14.60 1.76 4.94
C LYS A 431 -13.93 1.80 6.31
N PRO A 432 -14.28 2.76 7.19
CA PRO A 432 -13.78 2.78 8.56
C PRO A 432 -14.13 1.48 9.31
N GLY A 433 -13.18 1.02 10.14
CA GLY A 433 -13.39 -0.19 10.96
C GLY A 433 -13.33 -1.51 10.20
N SER A 434 -12.84 -1.49 8.95
CA SER A 434 -12.54 -2.72 8.19
C SER A 434 -11.27 -3.36 8.75
N HIS A 435 -11.39 -4.60 9.24
CA HIS A 435 -10.29 -5.37 9.82
C HIS A 435 -10.24 -6.78 9.24
N VAL A 436 -9.06 -7.37 9.26
CA VAL A 436 -8.90 -8.80 9.00
C VAL A 436 -9.82 -9.58 9.92
N ALA A 437 -10.59 -10.50 9.36
CA ALA A 437 -11.56 -11.29 10.10
C ALA A 437 -10.88 -12.12 11.20
N PRO A 438 -11.47 -12.21 12.41
CA PRO A 438 -10.86 -12.90 13.55
C PRO A 438 -10.56 -14.37 13.27
N GLU A 439 -11.38 -15.05 12.46
CA GLU A 439 -11.15 -16.45 12.07
C GLU A 439 -9.86 -16.67 11.28
N VAL A 440 -9.41 -15.68 10.49
CA VAL A 440 -8.12 -15.75 9.77
C VAL A 440 -6.96 -15.64 10.76
N VAL A 441 -7.07 -14.72 11.71
CA VAL A 441 -6.08 -14.57 12.79
C VAL A 441 -5.98 -15.84 13.62
N ASP A 442 -7.13 -16.45 13.98
CA ASP A 442 -7.20 -17.68 14.76
C ASP A 442 -6.58 -18.86 14.00
N ASP A 443 -6.84 -18.98 12.69
CA ASP A 443 -6.31 -20.04 11.86
C ASP A 443 -4.78 -19.95 11.72
N ILE A 444 -4.24 -18.72 11.52
CA ILE A 444 -2.79 -18.49 11.48
C ILE A 444 -2.17 -18.79 12.86
N ALA A 445 -2.75 -18.27 13.95
CA ALA A 445 -2.25 -18.52 15.30
C ALA A 445 -2.22 -20.01 15.64
N LYS A 446 -3.28 -20.75 15.28
CA LYS A 446 -3.36 -22.20 15.45
C LYS A 446 -2.32 -22.94 14.60
N PHE A 447 -2.05 -22.48 13.38
CA PHE A 447 -1.05 -23.07 12.50
C PHE A 447 0.37 -22.88 13.06
N VAL A 448 0.68 -21.70 13.58
CA VAL A 448 1.97 -21.33 14.16
C VAL A 448 2.21 -21.96 15.53
N GLY A 449 1.18 -22.15 16.33
CA GLY A 449 1.26 -22.71 17.70
C GLY A 449 1.25 -24.23 17.78
N LYS A 450 1.38 -24.95 16.66
CA LYS A 450 1.37 -26.43 16.63
C LYS A 450 2.70 -27.06 16.95
#